data_1a055a2751c3d8d64bfb85f7aad61df8
#
_entry.id   1a055a2751c3d8d64bfb85f7aad61df8
#
_cell.length_a   1.000
_cell.length_b   1.000
_cell.length_c   1.000
_cell.angle_alpha   90.00
_cell.angle_beta   90.00
_cell.angle_gamma   90.00
#
_symmetry.space_group_name_H-M   'P 1'
#
loop_
_entity.id
_entity.type
_entity.pdbx_description
1 polymer ?
#
loop_
_entity_poly.entity_id
_entity_poly.type
_entity_poly.pdbx_seq_one_letter_code
_entity_poly.pdbx_strand_id
1 'polypeptide(L)'
;MSFFIPALLFCLTVPISFILLVIIYIQFALAVKSKKEVPNWIYMFGQSFKRRTTIKYDDITNYAAFKQANSFILIFILSNIVFVITEYIKSKNLLQAVYNDIQSQFMVVIVSMILHGILTSIIMFFRKSDETFRIYSPTQAVIAGFFYFAFFLTLSVSLVGLPEKPINIQIENTNIVIGKTKASYLLDQGFNFKDKNPDDIIIKKDEDYFYYGKVVELMRNDKSYGFMHINPIHNSDKLKDCIITFYNITPNSEQFSKIKFNNIQLSSLTISDFKTKPLKDVFNLKPANYKESKNPNSFLLRIQTVRYMLWPSYRIEANFTSDMKPYKYSIEAQHVIWE
;
A
#
# COMPACT_ATOMS: atom_id res chain seq x y z
N MET A 1 -0.13 21.39 3.24
CA MET A 1 1.26 21.28 3.80
C MET A 1 1.34 20.86 5.27
N SER A 2 0.37 21.16 6.13
CA SER A 2 0.50 20.91 7.59
C SER A 2 0.55 19.43 8.01
N PHE A 3 -0.04 18.50 7.26
CA PHE A 3 -0.06 17.07 7.60
C PHE A 3 1.09 16.25 6.98
N PHE A 4 1.70 16.70 5.91
CA PHE A 4 2.75 15.95 5.21
C PHE A 4 4.01 15.78 6.06
N ILE A 5 4.47 16.85 6.71
CA ILE A 5 5.67 16.79 7.56
C ILE A 5 5.50 15.85 8.74
N PRO A 6 4.41 15.93 9.55
CA PRO A 6 4.16 14.96 10.62
C PRO A 6 4.10 13.50 10.13
N ALA A 7 3.47 13.26 9.00
CA ALA A 7 3.37 11.92 8.43
C ALA A 7 4.72 11.37 7.96
N LEU A 8 5.55 12.20 7.32
CA LEU A 8 6.90 11.84 6.93
C LEU A 8 7.77 11.54 8.16
N LEU A 9 7.71 12.39 9.18
CA LEU A 9 8.40 12.19 10.45
C LEU A 9 7.94 10.89 11.13
N PHE A 10 6.64 10.61 11.07
CA PHE A 10 6.10 9.35 11.59
C PHE A 10 6.65 8.14 10.83
N CYS A 11 6.72 8.18 9.50
CA CYS A 11 7.30 7.10 8.70
C CYS A 11 8.78 6.85 9.02
N LEU A 12 9.54 7.87 9.45
CA LEU A 12 10.93 7.71 9.91
C LEU A 12 11.04 6.86 11.19
N THR A 13 9.97 6.72 11.98
CA THR A 13 9.98 5.84 13.16
C THR A 13 10.17 4.37 12.80
N VAL A 14 9.77 3.95 11.58
CA VAL A 14 9.95 2.55 11.11
C VAL A 14 11.42 2.18 11.00
N PRO A 15 12.26 2.85 10.19
CA PRO A 15 13.68 2.52 10.12
C PRO A 15 14.39 2.72 11.46
N ILE A 16 14.01 3.72 12.26
CA ILE A 16 14.59 3.93 13.59
C ILE A 16 14.30 2.75 14.51
N SER A 17 13.06 2.28 14.57
CA SER A 17 12.67 1.13 15.40
C SER A 17 13.32 -0.18 14.91
N PHE A 18 13.47 -0.35 13.60
CA PHE A 18 14.18 -1.50 13.03
C PHE A 18 15.67 -1.48 13.40
N ILE A 19 16.34 -0.35 13.24
CA ILE A 19 17.76 -0.20 13.62
C ILE A 19 17.94 -0.45 15.12
N LEU A 20 17.06 0.07 15.96
CA LEU A 20 17.08 -0.17 17.40
C LEU A 20 16.93 -1.66 17.73
N LEU A 21 15.99 -2.36 17.10
CA LEU A 21 15.81 -3.80 17.25
C LEU A 21 17.09 -4.57 16.88
N VAL A 22 17.70 -4.23 15.75
CA VAL A 22 18.97 -4.85 15.29
C VAL A 22 20.10 -4.59 16.28
N ILE A 23 20.23 -3.37 16.79
CA ILE A 23 21.25 -3.02 17.81
C ILE A 23 21.02 -3.83 19.09
N ILE A 24 19.79 -3.93 19.59
CA ILE A 24 19.44 -4.73 20.77
C ILE A 24 19.89 -6.18 20.55
N TYR A 25 19.51 -6.78 19.41
CA TYR A 25 19.83 -8.17 19.12
C TYR A 25 21.33 -8.41 19.00
N ILE A 26 22.05 -7.56 18.27
CA ILE A 26 23.52 -7.67 18.09
C ILE A 26 24.24 -7.53 19.43
N GLN A 27 23.91 -6.52 20.24
CA GLN A 27 24.55 -6.33 21.55
C GLN A 27 24.26 -7.49 22.50
N PHE A 28 23.05 -8.04 22.45
CA PHE A 28 22.71 -9.22 23.21
C PHE A 28 23.52 -10.44 22.76
N ALA A 29 23.61 -10.70 21.45
CA ALA A 29 24.40 -11.79 20.90
C ALA A 29 25.91 -11.67 21.26
N LEU A 30 26.46 -10.47 21.20
CA LEU A 30 27.83 -10.18 21.58
C LEU A 30 28.07 -10.41 23.08
N ALA A 31 27.16 -10.02 23.93
CA ALA A 31 27.23 -10.25 25.38
C ALA A 31 27.26 -11.76 25.69
N VAL A 32 26.41 -12.54 25.01
CA VAL A 32 26.43 -14.02 25.15
C VAL A 32 27.73 -14.62 24.66
N LYS A 33 28.21 -14.23 23.48
CA LYS A 33 29.45 -14.73 22.89
C LYS A 33 30.69 -14.41 23.75
N SER A 34 30.75 -13.20 24.29
CA SER A 34 31.89 -12.73 25.09
C SER A 34 31.79 -13.09 26.57
N LYS A 35 30.70 -13.74 26.99
CA LYS A 35 30.39 -14.04 28.40
C LYS A 35 30.36 -12.79 29.30
N LYS A 36 30.02 -11.62 28.71
CA LYS A 36 29.88 -10.35 29.42
C LYS A 36 28.44 -10.10 29.81
N GLU A 37 28.21 -9.18 30.73
CA GLU A 37 26.87 -8.72 31.05
C GLU A 37 26.22 -8.01 29.87
N VAL A 38 24.91 -8.17 29.73
CA VAL A 38 24.11 -7.41 28.76
C VAL A 38 24.07 -5.94 29.20
N PRO A 39 24.23 -4.98 28.30
CA PRO A 39 24.18 -3.56 28.64
C PRO A 39 22.92 -3.16 29.41
N ASN A 40 23.08 -2.32 30.42
CA ASN A 40 22.01 -1.96 31.35
C ASN A 40 20.78 -1.33 30.65
N TRP A 41 21.01 -0.55 29.59
CA TRP A 41 19.92 0.06 28.83
C TRP A 41 19.00 -0.98 28.15
N ILE A 42 19.50 -2.15 27.76
CA ILE A 42 18.70 -3.25 27.20
C ILE A 42 17.77 -3.82 28.28
N TYR A 43 18.25 -3.97 29.52
CA TYR A 43 17.39 -4.35 30.65
C TYR A 43 16.29 -3.33 30.89
N MET A 44 16.64 -2.04 30.88
CA MET A 44 15.65 -0.95 31.06
C MET A 44 14.62 -0.96 29.94
N PHE A 45 15.05 -1.13 28.69
CA PHE A 45 14.15 -1.18 27.53
C PHE A 45 13.21 -2.39 27.61
N GLY A 46 13.70 -3.58 27.95
CA GLY A 46 12.88 -4.77 28.13
C GLY A 46 11.88 -4.68 29.29
N GLN A 47 12.12 -3.81 30.26
CA GLN A 47 11.21 -3.57 31.39
C GLN A 47 10.24 -2.40 31.14
N SER A 48 10.35 -1.69 30.03
CA SER A 48 9.51 -0.51 29.71
C SER A 48 8.00 -0.82 29.72
N PHE A 49 7.60 -2.07 29.47
CA PHE A 49 6.21 -2.52 29.57
C PHE A 49 5.80 -2.96 30.99
N LYS A 50 6.76 -3.16 31.89
CA LYS A 50 6.49 -3.52 33.29
C LYS A 50 6.71 -2.29 34.15
N ARG A 51 5.65 -1.71 34.67
CA ARG A 51 5.74 -0.65 35.67
C ARG A 51 6.55 -1.15 36.87
N ARG A 52 7.75 -0.61 37.12
CA ARG A 52 8.59 -0.67 38.34
C ARG A 52 9.83 -1.55 38.26
N THR A 53 10.90 -0.92 38.73
CA THR A 53 12.20 -1.41 39.20
C THR A 53 12.95 -2.39 38.29
N THR A 54 14.14 -1.96 37.90
CA THR A 54 15.14 -2.78 37.24
C THR A 54 15.55 -3.96 38.16
N ILE A 55 14.86 -5.08 38.04
CA ILE A 55 15.27 -6.32 38.71
C ILE A 55 16.20 -7.05 37.73
N LYS A 56 17.49 -7.11 38.08
CA LYS A 56 18.42 -8.08 37.47
C LYS A 56 18.12 -9.41 38.14
N TYR A 57 17.89 -10.43 37.33
CA TYR A 57 17.76 -11.80 37.83
C TYR A 57 19.16 -12.43 37.78
N ASP A 58 19.77 -12.68 38.91
CA ASP A 58 21.14 -13.21 39.01
C ASP A 58 21.20 -14.72 38.73
N ASP A 59 20.05 -15.41 38.76
CA ASP A 59 19.87 -16.85 38.55
C ASP A 59 19.78 -17.28 37.09
N ILE A 60 19.86 -16.35 36.15
CA ILE A 60 19.57 -16.61 34.75
C ILE A 60 20.76 -16.26 33.84
N THR A 61 21.19 -17.23 33.06
CA THR A 61 22.30 -17.02 32.13
C THR A 61 21.85 -16.24 30.89
N ASN A 62 22.71 -15.35 30.41
CA ASN A 62 22.49 -14.65 29.14
C ASN A 62 22.22 -15.62 27.98
N TYR A 63 22.79 -16.81 28.01
CA TYR A 63 22.58 -17.86 27.02
C TYR A 63 21.12 -18.37 27.02
N ALA A 64 20.55 -18.63 28.20
CA ALA A 64 19.15 -19.06 28.32
C ALA A 64 18.19 -17.97 27.80
N ALA A 65 18.43 -16.72 28.18
CA ALA A 65 17.65 -15.58 27.70
C ALA A 65 17.78 -15.42 26.18
N PHE A 66 18.96 -15.59 25.61
CA PHE A 66 19.18 -15.52 24.16
C PHE A 66 18.48 -16.65 23.39
N LYS A 67 18.50 -17.88 23.95
CA LYS A 67 17.74 -19.00 23.39
C LYS A 67 16.23 -18.73 23.37
N GLN A 68 15.71 -18.10 24.42
CA GLN A 68 14.31 -17.64 24.49
C GLN A 68 13.99 -16.60 23.41
N ALA A 69 14.89 -15.60 23.20
CA ALA A 69 14.72 -14.60 22.16
C ALA A 69 14.70 -15.23 20.76
N ASN A 70 15.62 -16.17 20.49
CA ASN A 70 15.67 -16.88 19.21
C ASN A 70 14.43 -17.76 18.99
N SER A 71 13.90 -18.39 20.05
CA SER A 71 12.64 -19.14 20.00
C SER A 71 11.47 -18.22 19.60
N PHE A 72 11.38 -17.02 20.16
CA PHE A 72 10.39 -16.03 19.76
C PHE A 72 10.54 -15.61 18.30
N ILE A 73 11.77 -15.31 17.86
CA ILE A 73 12.04 -14.93 16.46
C ILE A 73 11.61 -16.04 15.50
N LEU A 74 11.91 -17.29 15.82
CA LEU A 74 11.48 -18.44 15.01
C LEU A 74 9.95 -18.53 14.91
N ILE A 75 9.25 -18.39 16.02
CA ILE A 75 7.77 -18.40 16.05
C ILE A 75 7.23 -17.23 15.22
N PHE A 76 7.82 -16.04 15.33
CA PHE A 76 7.43 -14.89 14.55
C PHE A 76 7.61 -15.12 13.03
N ILE A 77 8.74 -15.68 12.60
CA ILE A 77 8.98 -16.04 11.19
C ILE A 77 7.94 -17.07 10.71
N LEU A 78 7.70 -18.12 11.50
CA LEU A 78 6.72 -19.15 11.14
C LEU A 78 5.30 -18.56 11.07
N SER A 79 4.94 -17.67 11.98
CA SER A 79 3.64 -16.98 11.95
C SER A 79 3.44 -16.15 10.69
N ASN A 80 4.46 -15.41 10.23
CA ASN A 80 4.43 -14.68 8.97
C ASN A 80 4.25 -15.63 7.78
N ILE A 81 5.02 -16.72 7.72
CA ILE A 81 4.91 -17.70 6.63
C ILE A 81 3.48 -18.27 6.56
N VAL A 82 2.92 -18.68 7.71
CA VAL A 82 1.56 -19.22 7.79
C VAL A 82 0.54 -18.15 7.35
N PHE A 83 0.71 -16.91 7.77
CA PHE A 83 -0.19 -15.81 7.39
C PHE A 83 -0.15 -15.57 5.87
N VAL A 84 1.05 -15.45 5.28
CA VAL A 84 1.22 -15.24 3.83
C VAL A 84 0.63 -16.41 3.04
N ILE A 85 0.85 -17.65 3.46
CA ILE A 85 0.27 -18.84 2.80
C ILE A 85 -1.26 -18.78 2.86
N THR A 86 -1.82 -18.46 4.02
CA THR A 86 -3.28 -18.37 4.21
C THR A 86 -3.89 -17.30 3.31
N GLU A 87 -3.30 -16.12 3.27
CA GLU A 87 -3.75 -15.02 2.41
C GLU A 87 -3.55 -15.34 0.92
N TYR A 88 -2.48 -16.03 0.55
CA TYR A 88 -2.25 -16.48 -0.81
C TYR A 88 -3.31 -17.51 -1.27
N ILE A 89 -3.68 -18.46 -0.41
CA ILE A 89 -4.74 -19.43 -0.71
C ILE A 89 -6.07 -18.72 -1.00
N LYS A 90 -6.39 -17.66 -0.25
CA LYS A 90 -7.63 -16.87 -0.43
C LYS A 90 -7.59 -16.01 -1.69
N SER A 91 -6.51 -15.26 -1.88
CA SER A 91 -6.43 -14.24 -2.93
C SER A 91 -5.92 -14.76 -4.27
N LYS A 92 -5.19 -15.88 -4.26
CA LYS A 92 -4.41 -16.40 -5.41
C LYS A 92 -3.44 -15.35 -6.00
N ASN A 93 -3.06 -14.37 -5.19
CA ASN A 93 -2.17 -13.28 -5.56
C ASN A 93 -1.11 -13.09 -4.46
N LEU A 94 0.15 -13.43 -4.79
CA LEU A 94 1.26 -13.35 -3.83
C LEU A 94 1.51 -11.91 -3.37
N LEU A 95 1.44 -10.94 -4.28
CA LEU A 95 1.66 -9.54 -3.94
C LEU A 95 0.62 -9.04 -2.93
N GLN A 96 -0.64 -9.42 -3.12
CA GLN A 96 -1.73 -9.10 -2.18
C GLN A 96 -1.52 -9.79 -0.83
N ALA A 97 -1.10 -11.06 -0.82
CA ALA A 97 -0.83 -11.79 0.41
C ALA A 97 0.30 -11.15 1.23
N VAL A 98 1.40 -10.77 0.58
CA VAL A 98 2.52 -10.06 1.21
C VAL A 98 2.09 -8.67 1.69
N TYR A 99 1.29 -7.95 0.92
CA TYR A 99 0.76 -6.65 1.34
C TYR A 99 -0.09 -6.75 2.60
N ASN A 100 -1.01 -7.73 2.64
CA ASN A 100 -1.86 -7.99 3.81
C ASN A 100 -1.04 -8.39 5.03
N ASP A 101 0.04 -9.17 4.83
CA ASP A 101 0.97 -9.54 5.90
C ASP A 101 1.67 -8.30 6.48
N ILE A 102 2.22 -7.43 5.64
CA ILE A 102 2.86 -6.18 6.08
C ILE A 102 1.87 -5.29 6.85
N GLN A 103 0.63 -5.15 6.37
CA GLN A 103 -0.41 -4.39 7.09
C GLN A 103 -0.81 -5.04 8.42
N SER A 104 -0.66 -6.35 8.55
CA SER A 104 -1.07 -7.11 9.72
C SER A 104 0.08 -7.39 10.70
N GLN A 105 1.28 -6.84 10.48
CA GLN A 105 2.47 -7.16 11.26
C GLN A 105 2.28 -6.98 12.77
N PHE A 106 1.53 -5.96 13.17
CA PHE A 106 1.21 -5.75 14.59
C PHE A 106 0.41 -6.92 15.19
N MET A 107 -0.58 -7.43 14.46
CA MET A 107 -1.34 -8.61 14.89
C MET A 107 -0.49 -9.88 14.87
N VAL A 108 0.37 -10.05 13.88
CA VAL A 108 1.29 -11.20 13.79
C VAL A 108 2.23 -11.24 14.97
N VAL A 109 2.78 -10.10 15.40
CA VAL A 109 3.63 -10.02 16.60
C VAL A 109 2.85 -10.41 17.86
N ILE A 110 1.62 -9.90 18.05
CA ILE A 110 0.78 -10.24 19.21
C ILE A 110 0.50 -11.76 19.25
N VAL A 111 0.10 -12.34 18.11
CA VAL A 111 -0.14 -13.79 18.00
C VAL A 111 1.14 -14.57 18.32
N SER A 112 2.29 -14.13 17.81
CA SER A 112 3.58 -14.75 18.08
C SER A 112 3.97 -14.68 19.55
N MET A 113 3.66 -13.58 20.25
CA MET A 113 3.86 -13.45 21.70
C MET A 113 3.00 -14.45 22.47
N ILE A 114 1.73 -14.60 22.10
CA ILE A 114 0.81 -15.56 22.72
C ILE A 114 1.30 -17.00 22.48
N LEU A 115 1.64 -17.35 21.25
CA LEU A 115 2.15 -18.69 20.89
C LEU A 115 3.47 -19.00 21.62
N HIS A 116 4.39 -18.05 21.67
CA HIS A 116 5.64 -18.18 22.43
C HIS A 116 5.36 -18.44 23.92
N GLY A 117 4.42 -17.69 24.52
CA GLY A 117 4.00 -17.88 25.90
C GLY A 117 3.42 -19.28 26.16
N ILE A 118 2.49 -19.73 25.30
CA ILE A 118 1.88 -21.06 25.40
C ILE A 118 2.94 -22.16 25.28
N LEU A 119 3.79 -22.12 24.27
CA LEU A 119 4.84 -23.12 24.04
C LEU A 119 5.84 -23.17 25.18
N THR A 120 6.23 -22.02 25.71
CA THR A 120 7.13 -21.97 26.89
C THR A 120 6.47 -22.59 28.13
N SER A 121 5.18 -22.30 28.35
CA SER A 121 4.42 -22.91 29.48
C SER A 121 4.31 -24.41 29.33
N ILE A 122 4.04 -24.92 28.13
CA ILE A 122 3.97 -26.38 27.87
C ILE A 122 5.32 -27.05 28.14
N ILE A 123 6.43 -26.48 27.64
CA ILE A 123 7.77 -27.00 27.83
C ILE A 123 8.12 -27.07 29.33
N MET A 124 7.79 -26.05 30.11
CA MET A 124 8.02 -25.99 31.54
C MET A 124 7.21 -27.06 32.29
N PHE A 125 5.94 -27.21 31.94
CA PHE A 125 5.07 -28.24 32.53
C PHE A 125 5.67 -29.65 32.39
N PHE A 126 6.16 -29.98 31.19
CA PHE A 126 6.77 -31.31 30.96
C PHE A 126 8.16 -31.47 31.57
N ARG A 127 8.92 -30.39 31.76
CA ARG A 127 10.26 -30.47 32.37
C ARG A 127 10.27 -30.55 33.87
N LYS A 128 9.11 -30.43 34.55
CA LYS A 128 8.99 -30.38 36.03
C LYS A 128 10.02 -29.40 36.66
N SER A 129 10.26 -28.29 35.99
CA SER A 129 11.21 -27.30 36.47
C SER A 129 10.52 -26.44 37.54
N ASP A 130 11.14 -26.30 38.67
CA ASP A 130 10.71 -25.37 39.74
C ASP A 130 10.98 -23.91 39.38
N GLU A 131 11.59 -23.66 38.21
CA GLU A 131 11.81 -22.33 37.68
C GLU A 131 10.47 -21.68 37.35
N THR A 132 10.18 -20.59 38.02
CA THR A 132 8.98 -19.80 37.75
C THR A 132 9.03 -19.29 36.29
N PHE A 133 7.89 -19.40 35.59
CA PHE A 133 7.75 -18.85 34.20
C PHE A 133 8.09 -17.36 34.18
N ARG A 134 9.29 -17.06 33.74
CA ARG A 134 9.77 -15.68 33.62
C ARG A 134 10.39 -15.46 32.24
N ILE A 135 9.86 -14.50 31.51
CA ILE A 135 10.53 -13.98 30.31
C ILE A 135 11.57 -12.98 30.80
N TYR A 136 12.82 -13.24 30.49
CA TYR A 136 13.96 -12.44 30.94
C TYR A 136 13.98 -11.05 30.29
N SER A 137 14.45 -10.04 31.03
CA SER A 137 14.46 -8.68 30.54
C SER A 137 15.17 -8.48 29.19
N PRO A 138 16.34 -9.09 28.89
CA PRO A 138 16.93 -9.01 27.57
C PRO A 138 16.08 -9.64 26.48
N THR A 139 15.41 -10.77 26.75
CA THR A 139 14.42 -11.37 25.82
C THR A 139 13.24 -10.44 25.60
N GLN A 140 12.73 -9.82 26.69
CA GLN A 140 11.65 -8.84 26.60
C GLN A 140 12.04 -7.65 25.77
N ALA A 141 13.32 -7.20 25.80
CA ALA A 141 13.82 -6.11 24.96
C ALA A 141 13.72 -6.45 23.48
N VAL A 142 14.05 -7.67 23.09
CA VAL A 142 13.90 -8.14 21.70
C VAL A 142 12.41 -8.17 21.31
N ILE A 143 11.55 -8.75 22.16
CA ILE A 143 10.10 -8.81 21.91
C ILE A 143 9.50 -7.40 21.80
N ALA A 144 9.89 -6.48 22.70
CA ALA A 144 9.47 -5.09 22.67
C ALA A 144 9.94 -4.38 21.38
N GLY A 145 11.17 -4.66 20.94
CA GLY A 145 11.69 -4.14 19.67
C GLY A 145 10.82 -4.57 18.47
N PHE A 146 10.48 -5.87 18.40
CA PHE A 146 9.54 -6.36 17.37
C PHE A 146 8.16 -5.71 17.48
N PHE A 147 7.63 -5.55 18.68
CA PHE A 147 6.34 -4.93 18.93
C PHE A 147 6.32 -3.47 18.42
N TYR A 148 7.30 -2.65 18.78
CA TYR A 148 7.38 -1.27 18.33
C TYR A 148 7.59 -1.18 16.82
N PHE A 149 8.51 -2.00 16.28
CA PHE A 149 8.74 -2.03 14.83
C PHE A 149 7.45 -2.38 14.08
N ALA A 150 6.75 -3.45 14.47
CA ALA A 150 5.52 -3.89 13.83
C ALA A 150 4.38 -2.86 13.98
N PHE A 151 4.28 -2.20 15.14
CA PHE A 151 3.33 -1.15 15.39
C PHE A 151 3.54 0.03 14.44
N PHE A 152 4.76 0.57 14.37
CA PHE A 152 5.08 1.69 13.48
C PHE A 152 4.99 1.30 12.00
N LEU A 153 5.39 0.08 11.64
CA LEU A 153 5.27 -0.44 10.28
C LEU A 153 3.80 -0.51 9.85
N THR A 154 2.93 -1.14 10.66
CA THR A 154 1.50 -1.26 10.36
C THR A 154 0.84 0.11 10.21
N LEU A 155 1.11 1.04 11.13
CA LEU A 155 0.56 2.39 11.05
C LEU A 155 1.10 3.15 9.83
N SER A 156 2.40 3.08 9.56
CA SER A 156 3.01 3.77 8.42
C SER A 156 2.45 3.26 7.09
N VAL A 157 2.35 1.94 6.93
CA VAL A 157 1.77 1.34 5.71
C VAL A 157 0.29 1.69 5.57
N SER A 158 -0.45 1.77 6.69
CA SER A 158 -1.85 2.21 6.67
C SER A 158 -2.03 3.68 6.28
N LEU A 159 -1.05 4.54 6.57
CA LEU A 159 -1.05 5.95 6.20
C LEU A 159 -0.55 6.19 4.77
N VAL A 160 0.54 5.55 4.41
CA VAL A 160 1.28 5.79 3.16
C VAL A 160 0.79 4.91 2.01
N GLY A 161 0.36 3.68 2.31
CA GLY A 161 0.13 2.63 1.32
C GLY A 161 1.42 2.07 0.74
N LEU A 162 1.29 1.29 -0.32
CA LEU A 162 2.39 0.81 -1.14
C LEU A 162 2.20 1.27 -2.59
N PRO A 163 3.30 1.49 -3.34
CA PRO A 163 3.19 1.90 -4.74
C PRO A 163 2.49 0.82 -5.56
N GLU A 164 1.44 1.22 -6.25
CA GLU A 164 0.75 0.38 -7.22
C GLU A 164 1.26 0.66 -8.64
N LYS A 165 1.16 -0.35 -9.49
CA LYS A 165 1.53 -0.21 -10.88
C LYS A 165 0.54 0.74 -11.57
N PRO A 166 1.02 1.82 -12.22
CA PRO A 166 0.14 2.76 -12.90
C PRO A 166 -0.68 2.09 -14.00
N ILE A 167 -1.87 2.61 -14.23
CA ILE A 167 -2.75 2.12 -15.30
C ILE A 167 -2.43 2.87 -16.59
N ASN A 168 -2.22 2.12 -17.65
CA ASN A 168 -1.94 2.66 -18.97
C ASN A 168 -3.22 2.73 -19.81
N ILE A 169 -3.36 3.83 -20.54
CA ILE A 169 -4.32 3.99 -21.63
C ILE A 169 -3.54 4.04 -22.92
N GLN A 170 -3.94 3.27 -23.89
CA GLN A 170 -3.43 3.37 -25.25
C GLN A 170 -4.51 3.99 -26.13
N ILE A 171 -4.19 5.11 -26.74
CA ILE A 171 -5.00 5.80 -27.76
C ILE A 171 -4.28 5.68 -29.09
N GLU A 172 -4.78 4.85 -29.99
CA GLU A 172 -4.06 4.43 -31.21
C GLU A 172 -2.68 3.85 -30.86
N ASN A 173 -1.59 4.55 -31.21
CA ASN A 173 -0.21 4.17 -30.90
C ASN A 173 0.39 4.96 -29.72
N THR A 174 -0.40 5.83 -29.09
CA THR A 174 0.06 6.70 -28.01
C THR A 174 -0.29 6.11 -26.65
N ASN A 175 0.72 5.90 -25.81
CA ASN A 175 0.54 5.38 -24.46
C ASN A 175 0.49 6.52 -23.44
N ILE A 176 -0.55 6.54 -22.63
CA ILE A 176 -0.77 7.52 -21.56
C ILE A 176 -0.76 6.79 -20.24
N VAL A 177 0.01 7.29 -19.30
CA VAL A 177 0.03 6.84 -17.90
C VAL A 177 -0.77 7.83 -17.06
N ILE A 178 -1.96 7.43 -16.64
CA ILE A 178 -2.83 8.30 -15.84
C ILE A 178 -2.14 8.67 -14.52
N GLY A 179 -2.19 9.96 -14.17
CA GLY A 179 -1.52 10.53 -13.00
C GLY A 179 -0.03 10.83 -13.20
N LYS A 180 0.54 10.60 -14.41
CA LYS A 180 1.97 10.85 -14.69
C LYS A 180 2.23 11.56 -16.00
N THR A 181 1.49 11.23 -17.06
CA THR A 181 1.71 11.81 -18.40
C THR A 181 1.29 13.27 -18.43
N LYS A 182 2.17 14.15 -18.92
CA LYS A 182 1.86 15.55 -19.14
C LYS A 182 1.06 15.76 -20.45
N ALA A 183 0.27 16.82 -20.47
CA ALA A 183 -0.51 17.20 -21.65
C ALA A 183 0.39 17.49 -22.87
N SER A 184 1.61 18.05 -22.67
CA SER A 184 2.59 18.28 -23.73
C SER A 184 2.90 17.02 -24.54
N TYR A 185 2.99 15.86 -23.88
CA TYR A 185 3.25 14.60 -24.59
C TYR A 185 2.19 14.27 -25.64
N LEU A 186 0.91 14.55 -25.36
CA LEU A 186 -0.16 14.37 -26.35
C LEU A 186 -0.08 15.36 -27.48
N LEU A 187 0.26 16.62 -27.18
CA LEU A 187 0.45 17.66 -28.20
C LEU A 187 1.58 17.26 -29.16
N ASP A 188 2.68 16.73 -28.65
CA ASP A 188 3.82 16.25 -29.44
C ASP A 188 3.46 15.05 -30.33
N GLN A 189 2.43 14.28 -29.94
CA GLN A 189 1.87 13.19 -30.74
C GLN A 189 0.82 13.63 -31.74
N GLY A 190 0.62 14.94 -31.92
CA GLY A 190 -0.32 15.54 -32.89
C GLY A 190 -1.78 15.56 -32.43
N PHE A 191 -2.04 15.37 -31.13
CA PHE A 191 -3.34 15.67 -30.54
C PHE A 191 -3.44 17.16 -30.20
N ASN A 192 -4.65 17.64 -30.07
CA ASN A 192 -4.97 18.97 -29.54
C ASN A 192 -6.14 18.87 -28.55
N PHE A 193 -6.35 19.93 -27.79
CA PHE A 193 -7.49 20.04 -26.89
C PHE A 193 -8.48 21.05 -27.46
N LYS A 194 -9.74 20.64 -27.62
CA LYS A 194 -10.78 21.43 -28.21
C LYS A 194 -10.90 22.78 -27.50
N ASP A 195 -10.90 23.86 -28.29
CA ASP A 195 -11.05 25.24 -27.84
C ASP A 195 -10.03 25.65 -26.74
N LYS A 196 -8.82 25.06 -26.77
CA LYS A 196 -7.75 25.32 -25.82
C LYS A 196 -6.42 25.53 -26.49
N ASN A 197 -5.65 26.48 -25.92
CA ASN A 197 -4.27 26.74 -26.31
C ASN A 197 -3.32 26.05 -25.34
N PRO A 198 -2.20 25.44 -25.79
CA PRO A 198 -1.17 24.85 -24.93
C PRO A 198 -0.62 25.78 -23.83
N ASP A 199 -0.64 27.08 -24.07
CA ASP A 199 -0.17 28.10 -23.12
C ASP A 199 -1.27 28.69 -22.21
N ASP A 200 -2.53 28.21 -22.33
CA ASP A 200 -3.60 28.59 -21.39
C ASP A 200 -3.22 28.26 -19.97
N ILE A 201 -3.48 29.17 -19.04
CA ILE A 201 -3.22 28.98 -17.63
C ILE A 201 -4.36 28.15 -17.00
N ILE A 202 -4.00 27.04 -16.41
CA ILE A 202 -4.89 26.18 -15.64
C ILE A 202 -4.63 26.44 -14.17
N ILE A 203 -5.67 26.82 -13.43
CA ILE A 203 -5.59 27.08 -11.99
C ILE A 203 -6.06 25.85 -11.26
N LYS A 204 -5.32 25.45 -10.21
CA LYS A 204 -5.69 24.38 -9.30
C LYS A 204 -6.95 24.81 -8.52
N LYS A 205 -8.00 24.02 -8.59
CA LYS A 205 -9.22 24.26 -7.84
C LYS A 205 -9.27 23.29 -6.66
N ASP A 206 -9.37 23.86 -5.46
CA ASP A 206 -9.66 23.12 -4.24
C ASP A 206 -11.18 23.06 -4.07
N GLU A 207 -11.82 21.99 -4.50
CA GLU A 207 -13.22 21.71 -4.20
C GLU A 207 -13.30 20.35 -3.49
N ASP A 208 -13.86 20.30 -2.30
CA ASP A 208 -14.17 19.09 -1.52
C ASP A 208 -13.02 18.10 -1.34
N TYR A 209 -11.82 18.58 -1.04
CA TYR A 209 -10.61 17.74 -0.86
C TYR A 209 -10.15 17.00 -2.12
N PHE A 210 -10.64 17.36 -3.30
CA PHE A 210 -10.18 16.86 -4.58
C PHE A 210 -9.66 18.01 -5.43
N TYR A 211 -8.48 17.81 -6.00
CA TYR A 211 -7.95 18.75 -6.98
C TYR A 211 -8.51 18.39 -8.35
N TYR A 212 -9.60 19.05 -8.71
CA TYR A 212 -10.14 18.95 -10.06
C TYR A 212 -9.45 19.99 -10.94
N GLY A 213 -8.75 19.50 -11.95
CA GLY A 213 -8.25 20.34 -13.01
C GLY A 213 -9.35 20.74 -14.00
N LYS A 214 -8.92 21.12 -15.18
CA LYS A 214 -9.83 21.48 -16.26
C LYS A 214 -10.23 20.23 -17.05
N VAL A 215 -11.53 20.08 -17.33
CA VAL A 215 -12.04 19.11 -18.30
C VAL A 215 -11.75 19.62 -19.70
N VAL A 216 -11.16 18.78 -20.53
CA VAL A 216 -10.83 19.07 -21.92
C VAL A 216 -11.23 17.91 -22.82
N GLU A 217 -11.64 18.19 -24.04
CA GLU A 217 -11.91 17.17 -25.05
C GLU A 217 -10.64 16.95 -25.87
N LEU A 218 -10.20 15.69 -25.98
CA LEU A 218 -9.04 15.29 -26.76
C LEU A 218 -9.42 15.15 -28.23
N MET A 219 -8.76 15.88 -29.11
CA MET A 219 -9.04 15.92 -30.55
C MET A 219 -7.81 15.53 -31.35
N ARG A 220 -8.05 14.94 -32.54
CA ARG A 220 -7.03 14.74 -33.57
C ARG A 220 -7.72 14.64 -34.92
N ASN A 221 -7.31 15.45 -35.89
CA ASN A 221 -7.93 15.50 -37.23
C ASN A 221 -9.47 15.66 -37.14
N ASP A 222 -9.92 16.62 -36.33
CA ASP A 222 -11.34 16.95 -36.07
C ASP A 222 -12.19 15.81 -35.50
N LYS A 223 -11.54 14.75 -35.03
CA LYS A 223 -12.20 13.62 -34.36
C LYS A 223 -11.96 13.63 -32.84
N SER A 224 -13.04 13.36 -32.11
CA SER A 224 -12.96 13.28 -30.64
C SER A 224 -12.48 11.90 -30.17
N TYR A 225 -11.50 11.90 -29.27
CA TYR A 225 -10.96 10.73 -28.60
C TYR A 225 -11.42 10.66 -27.13
N GLY A 226 -12.44 11.41 -26.75
CA GLY A 226 -12.98 11.43 -25.39
C GLY A 226 -12.53 12.64 -24.58
N PHE A 227 -12.78 12.57 -23.27
CA PHE A 227 -12.54 13.69 -22.36
C PHE A 227 -11.47 13.34 -21.35
N MET A 228 -10.69 14.35 -20.98
CA MET A 228 -9.63 14.24 -19.96
C MET A 228 -9.78 15.32 -18.91
N HIS A 229 -9.33 15.02 -17.69
CA HIS A 229 -9.00 16.05 -16.72
C HIS A 229 -7.49 16.28 -16.76
N ILE A 230 -7.10 17.52 -16.84
CA ILE A 230 -5.74 18.00 -16.75
C ILE A 230 -5.59 18.82 -15.48
N ASN A 231 -4.65 18.41 -14.63
CA ASN A 231 -4.41 19.05 -13.34
C ASN A 231 -3.05 19.74 -13.34
N PRO A 232 -2.95 21.00 -12.90
CA PRO A 232 -1.67 21.64 -12.70
C PRO A 232 -0.92 20.98 -11.54
N ILE A 233 0.41 20.91 -11.65
CA ILE A 233 1.28 20.38 -10.57
C ILE A 233 1.41 21.43 -9.46
N HIS A 234 1.47 22.71 -9.83
CA HIS A 234 1.54 23.85 -8.92
C HIS A 234 0.15 24.51 -8.77
N ASN A 235 0.08 25.63 -8.09
CA ASN A 235 -1.17 26.38 -7.94
C ASN A 235 -1.75 26.82 -9.30
N SER A 236 -0.88 27.08 -10.27
CA SER A 236 -1.24 27.30 -11.66
C SER A 236 -0.10 26.88 -12.57
N ASP A 237 -0.44 26.22 -13.67
CA ASP A 237 0.52 25.82 -14.70
C ASP A 237 -0.08 26.07 -16.09
N LYS A 238 0.77 26.14 -17.12
CA LYS A 238 0.31 26.12 -18.51
C LYS A 238 -0.33 24.76 -18.81
N LEU A 239 -1.36 24.75 -19.65
CA LEU A 239 -2.07 23.52 -20.03
C LEU A 239 -1.11 22.41 -20.43
N LYS A 240 -0.10 22.69 -21.24
CA LYS A 240 0.91 21.72 -21.68
C LYS A 240 1.72 21.08 -20.56
N ASP A 241 1.88 21.76 -19.42
CA ASP A 241 2.66 21.30 -18.27
C ASP A 241 1.80 20.52 -17.25
N CYS A 242 0.47 20.57 -17.39
CA CYS A 242 -0.47 19.85 -16.54
C CYS A 242 -0.39 18.33 -16.72
N ILE A 243 -0.74 17.59 -15.67
CA ILE A 243 -0.80 16.12 -15.68
C ILE A 243 -2.22 15.66 -16.04
N ILE A 244 -2.31 14.57 -16.80
CA ILE A 244 -3.57 13.91 -17.13
C ILE A 244 -3.94 12.99 -15.97
N THR A 245 -5.04 13.30 -15.26
CA THR A 245 -5.48 12.56 -14.07
C THR A 245 -6.75 11.73 -14.29
N PHE A 246 -7.50 12.02 -15.32
CA PHE A 246 -8.73 11.33 -15.67
C PHE A 246 -8.85 11.19 -17.19
N TYR A 247 -9.46 10.09 -17.60
CA TYR A 247 -9.86 9.88 -18.98
C TYR A 247 -11.21 9.18 -19.05
N ASN A 248 -12.10 9.63 -19.93
CA ASN A 248 -13.30 8.90 -20.24
C ASN A 248 -13.59 8.87 -21.74
N ILE A 249 -14.28 7.81 -22.16
CA ILE A 249 -14.79 7.65 -23.54
C ILE A 249 -16.15 6.98 -23.52
N THR A 250 -17.00 7.42 -24.48
CA THR A 250 -18.28 6.78 -24.74
C THR A 250 -18.17 5.84 -25.95
N PRO A 251 -18.85 4.69 -25.95
CA PRO A 251 -18.81 3.75 -27.07
C PRO A 251 -19.37 4.29 -28.38
N ASN A 252 -20.16 5.37 -28.34
CA ASN A 252 -20.67 6.05 -29.54
C ASN A 252 -19.60 6.88 -30.26
N SER A 253 -18.41 7.07 -29.65
CA SER A 253 -17.29 7.72 -30.32
C SER A 253 -16.76 6.86 -31.47
N GLU A 254 -16.59 7.42 -32.65
CA GLU A 254 -16.00 6.75 -33.80
C GLU A 254 -14.59 6.16 -33.50
N GLN A 255 -13.90 6.76 -32.51
CA GLN A 255 -12.55 6.36 -32.13
C GLN A 255 -12.53 5.32 -31.00
N PHE A 256 -13.69 4.88 -30.49
CA PHE A 256 -13.78 3.92 -29.40
C PHE A 256 -13.01 2.63 -29.65
N SER A 257 -13.06 2.11 -30.89
CA SER A 257 -12.32 0.91 -31.28
C SER A 257 -10.80 1.05 -31.26
N LYS A 258 -10.28 2.26 -31.07
CA LYS A 258 -8.83 2.53 -31.01
C LYS A 258 -8.30 2.70 -29.59
N ILE A 259 -9.16 2.50 -28.57
CA ILE A 259 -8.82 2.74 -27.18
C ILE A 259 -8.63 1.41 -26.45
N LYS A 260 -7.51 1.32 -25.71
CA LYS A 260 -7.25 0.18 -24.81
C LYS A 260 -6.95 0.68 -23.41
N PHE A 261 -7.45 -0.07 -22.42
CA PHE A 261 -7.09 0.09 -21.02
C PHE A 261 -6.19 -1.08 -20.61
N ASN A 262 -4.98 -0.77 -20.17
CA ASN A 262 -3.96 -1.76 -19.81
C ASN A 262 -3.82 -2.91 -20.85
N ASN A 263 -3.75 -2.54 -22.14
CA ASN A 263 -3.72 -3.41 -23.32
C ASN A 263 -5.02 -4.17 -23.63
N ILE A 264 -6.09 -3.96 -22.85
CA ILE A 264 -7.40 -4.56 -23.15
C ILE A 264 -8.19 -3.62 -24.06
N GLN A 265 -8.61 -4.14 -25.22
CA GLN A 265 -9.44 -3.42 -26.17
C GLN A 265 -10.83 -3.19 -25.60
N LEU A 266 -11.26 -1.93 -25.38
CA LEU A 266 -12.56 -1.64 -24.77
C LEU A 266 -13.73 -2.13 -25.60
N SER A 267 -13.63 -2.04 -26.93
CA SER A 267 -14.70 -2.47 -27.84
C SER A 267 -14.91 -3.99 -27.89
N SER A 268 -13.99 -4.79 -27.34
CA SER A 268 -14.15 -6.23 -27.23
C SER A 268 -14.82 -6.68 -25.92
N LEU A 269 -14.98 -5.77 -24.95
CA LEU A 269 -15.55 -6.08 -23.67
C LEU A 269 -17.10 -6.11 -23.74
N THR A 270 -17.66 -7.14 -23.13
CA THR A 270 -19.10 -7.35 -23.00
C THR A 270 -19.53 -7.24 -21.54
N ILE A 271 -20.81 -6.97 -21.27
CA ILE A 271 -21.32 -6.96 -19.90
C ILE A 271 -21.13 -8.31 -19.20
N SER A 272 -21.12 -9.42 -19.96
CA SER A 272 -20.86 -10.75 -19.42
C SER A 272 -19.46 -10.82 -18.78
N ASP A 273 -18.44 -10.20 -19.38
CA ASP A 273 -17.10 -10.18 -18.82
C ASP A 273 -17.09 -9.51 -17.44
N PHE A 274 -17.82 -8.42 -17.27
CA PHE A 274 -17.92 -7.70 -16.00
C PHE A 274 -18.71 -8.45 -14.93
N LYS A 275 -19.75 -9.20 -15.34
CA LYS A 275 -20.59 -9.97 -14.41
C LYS A 275 -19.89 -11.24 -13.94
N THR A 276 -19.18 -11.93 -14.82
CA THR A 276 -18.66 -13.29 -14.56
C THR A 276 -17.21 -13.30 -14.05
N LYS A 277 -16.38 -12.33 -14.47
CA LYS A 277 -14.96 -12.27 -14.10
C LYS A 277 -14.71 -11.23 -12.99
N PRO A 278 -13.69 -11.39 -12.13
CA PRO A 278 -13.18 -10.31 -11.30
C PRO A 278 -12.78 -9.11 -12.17
N LEU A 279 -13.11 -7.89 -11.75
CA LEU A 279 -12.85 -6.69 -12.56
C LEU A 279 -11.35 -6.47 -12.80
N LYS A 280 -10.51 -6.83 -11.83
CA LYS A 280 -9.05 -6.80 -12.01
C LYS A 280 -8.59 -7.65 -13.19
N ASP A 281 -9.23 -8.81 -13.39
CA ASP A 281 -8.86 -9.74 -14.48
C ASP A 281 -9.42 -9.27 -15.82
N VAL A 282 -10.60 -8.60 -15.83
CA VAL A 282 -11.15 -7.94 -17.02
C VAL A 282 -10.18 -6.91 -17.59
N PHE A 283 -9.49 -6.17 -16.72
CA PHE A 283 -8.50 -5.14 -17.12
C PHE A 283 -7.04 -5.63 -17.06
N ASN A 284 -6.81 -6.95 -16.89
CA ASN A 284 -5.48 -7.54 -16.78
C ASN A 284 -4.58 -6.85 -15.73
N LEU A 285 -5.13 -6.66 -14.54
CA LEU A 285 -4.46 -5.99 -13.43
C LEU A 285 -4.16 -6.98 -12.29
N LYS A 286 -3.08 -6.73 -11.56
CA LYS A 286 -2.67 -7.52 -10.38
C LYS A 286 -2.40 -6.58 -9.19
N PRO A 287 -3.40 -5.81 -8.74
CA PRO A 287 -3.21 -4.89 -7.63
C PRO A 287 -3.03 -5.65 -6.31
N ALA A 288 -2.22 -5.07 -5.41
CA ALA A 288 -2.05 -5.59 -4.06
C ALA A 288 -3.26 -5.26 -3.16
N ASN A 289 -3.81 -4.06 -3.31
CA ASN A 289 -4.98 -3.60 -2.56
C ASN A 289 -6.06 -3.10 -3.53
N TYR A 290 -7.24 -3.72 -3.51
CA TYR A 290 -8.34 -3.32 -4.36
C TYR A 290 -9.71 -3.68 -3.76
N LYS A 291 -10.74 -3.00 -4.25
CA LYS A 291 -12.14 -3.29 -3.98
C LYS A 291 -12.94 -3.22 -5.27
N GLU A 292 -13.83 -4.18 -5.46
CA GLU A 292 -14.75 -4.24 -6.58
C GLU A 292 -16.18 -3.97 -6.11
N SER A 293 -16.94 -3.23 -6.92
CA SER A 293 -18.38 -3.06 -6.77
C SER A 293 -19.02 -3.40 -8.09
N LYS A 294 -19.99 -4.30 -8.05
CA LYS A 294 -20.75 -4.77 -9.22
C LYS A 294 -22.23 -4.52 -8.98
N ASN A 295 -22.73 -3.49 -9.61
CA ASN A 295 -24.16 -3.21 -9.71
C ASN A 295 -24.70 -3.74 -11.05
N PRO A 296 -26.02 -3.84 -11.28
CA PRO A 296 -26.56 -4.38 -12.52
C PRO A 296 -25.97 -3.79 -13.80
N ASN A 297 -25.73 -2.48 -13.81
CA ASN A 297 -25.27 -1.72 -14.98
C ASN A 297 -24.02 -0.87 -14.72
N SER A 298 -23.40 -0.96 -13.53
CA SER A 298 -22.24 -0.17 -13.18
C SER A 298 -21.21 -1.04 -12.45
N PHE A 299 -19.98 -1.02 -12.94
CA PHE A 299 -18.89 -1.83 -12.46
C PHE A 299 -17.73 -0.91 -12.09
N LEU A 300 -17.28 -1.00 -10.86
CA LEU A 300 -16.26 -0.13 -10.31
C LEU A 300 -15.13 -0.95 -9.68
N LEU A 301 -13.92 -0.76 -10.18
CA LEU A 301 -12.68 -1.25 -9.57
C LEU A 301 -11.94 -0.07 -8.94
N ARG A 302 -11.71 -0.13 -7.65
CA ARG A 302 -10.84 0.79 -6.92
C ARG A 302 -9.56 0.08 -6.54
N ILE A 303 -8.43 0.65 -6.88
CA ILE A 303 -7.10 0.20 -6.50
C ILE A 303 -6.57 1.20 -5.48
N GLN A 304 -6.00 0.69 -4.40
CA GLN A 304 -5.72 1.46 -3.20
C GLN A 304 -7.01 2.06 -2.63
N THR A 305 -7.74 1.23 -1.89
CA THR A 305 -9.11 1.57 -1.41
C THR A 305 -9.14 2.68 -0.38
N VAL A 306 -8.01 2.93 0.28
CA VAL A 306 -7.78 4.07 1.18
C VAL A 306 -7.03 5.15 0.42
N ARG A 307 -7.31 6.41 0.72
CA ARG A 307 -6.56 7.54 0.17
C ARG A 307 -5.23 7.63 0.90
N TYR A 308 -4.22 7.07 0.28
CA TYR A 308 -2.87 7.05 0.85
C TYR A 308 -2.13 8.36 0.59
N MET A 309 -1.21 8.69 1.49
CA MET A 309 -0.49 9.96 1.45
C MET A 309 0.49 10.10 0.30
N LEU A 310 1.19 9.04 -0.09
CA LEU A 310 2.29 9.12 -1.05
C LEU A 310 1.93 8.53 -2.42
N TRP A 311 0.92 7.65 -2.49
CA TRP A 311 0.64 6.91 -3.70
C TRP A 311 -0.76 7.18 -4.20
N PRO A 312 -0.94 7.43 -5.51
CA PRO A 312 -2.25 7.66 -6.07
C PRO A 312 -3.12 6.42 -5.94
N SER A 313 -4.40 6.63 -5.66
CA SER A 313 -5.43 5.62 -5.86
C SER A 313 -5.93 5.66 -7.29
N TYR A 314 -6.30 4.51 -7.83
CA TYR A 314 -6.88 4.42 -9.17
C TYR A 314 -8.32 3.95 -9.10
N ARG A 315 -9.14 4.47 -10.02
CA ARG A 315 -10.53 4.07 -10.18
C ARG A 315 -10.78 3.78 -11.65
N ILE A 316 -11.28 2.57 -11.94
CA ILE A 316 -11.79 2.21 -13.27
C ILE A 316 -13.28 1.99 -13.14
N GLU A 317 -14.04 2.61 -14.03
CA GLU A 317 -15.48 2.50 -14.05
C GLU A 317 -15.97 2.13 -15.45
N ALA A 318 -16.89 1.17 -15.52
CA ALA A 318 -17.58 0.78 -16.72
C ALA A 318 -19.09 0.84 -16.47
N ASN A 319 -19.78 1.67 -17.23
CA ASN A 319 -21.22 1.85 -17.12
C ASN A 319 -21.94 1.35 -18.38
N PHE A 320 -23.12 0.75 -18.17
CA PHE A 320 -23.96 0.19 -19.22
C PHE A 320 -25.36 0.82 -19.15
N THR A 321 -26.06 0.85 -20.27
CA THR A 321 -27.46 1.24 -20.32
C THR A 321 -28.37 0.16 -19.72
N SER A 322 -29.66 0.46 -19.56
CA SER A 322 -30.69 -0.54 -19.20
C SER A 322 -30.72 -1.72 -20.17
N ASP A 323 -30.43 -1.47 -21.45
CA ASP A 323 -30.36 -2.49 -22.51
C ASP A 323 -29.03 -3.22 -22.58
N MET A 324 -28.23 -3.11 -21.51
CA MET A 324 -26.92 -3.78 -21.36
C MET A 324 -25.88 -3.41 -22.40
N LYS A 325 -26.03 -2.27 -23.08
CA LYS A 325 -25.03 -1.73 -24.02
C LYS A 325 -24.02 -0.88 -23.25
N PRO A 326 -22.73 -0.91 -23.59
CA PRO A 326 -21.75 -0.04 -22.97
C PRO A 326 -22.14 1.43 -23.15
N TYR A 327 -22.07 2.22 -22.07
CA TYR A 327 -22.39 3.64 -22.07
C TYR A 327 -21.17 4.53 -21.88
N LYS A 328 -20.28 4.14 -20.93
CA LYS A 328 -19.11 4.94 -20.57
C LYS A 328 -18.04 4.06 -19.96
N TYR A 329 -16.79 4.31 -20.35
CA TYR A 329 -15.62 3.81 -19.65
C TYR A 329 -14.79 4.98 -19.13
N SER A 330 -14.33 4.90 -17.90
CA SER A 330 -13.45 5.93 -17.34
C SER A 330 -12.35 5.35 -16.47
N ILE A 331 -11.22 6.03 -16.44
CA ILE A 331 -10.08 5.79 -15.55
C ILE A 331 -9.71 7.10 -14.88
N GLU A 332 -9.43 7.03 -13.59
CA GLU A 332 -9.03 8.15 -12.76
C GLU A 332 -7.83 7.76 -11.90
N ALA A 333 -6.89 8.67 -11.74
CA ALA A 333 -5.86 8.63 -10.71
C ALA A 333 -6.13 9.79 -9.75
N GLN A 334 -6.33 9.46 -8.49
CA GLN A 334 -6.54 10.44 -7.43
C GLN A 334 -5.31 10.50 -6.55
N HIS A 335 -4.71 11.67 -6.46
CA HIS A 335 -3.71 12.00 -5.46
C HIS A 335 -4.37 12.53 -4.20
N VAL A 336 -3.65 12.54 -3.14
CA VAL A 336 -4.16 12.96 -1.83
C VAL A 336 -4.06 14.46 -1.65
N ILE A 337 -4.86 14.96 -0.76
CA ILE A 337 -5.18 16.31 -0.29
C ILE A 337 -4.01 17.33 -0.23
N TRP A 338 -2.75 16.92 -0.24
CA TRP A 338 -1.61 17.83 -0.10
C TRP A 338 -0.74 18.00 -1.36
N GLU A 339 -1.12 17.41 -2.47
CA GLU A 339 -0.46 17.68 -3.75
C GLU A 339 -0.88 19.00 -4.39
#